data_2d9251db78057fb3d5420c9ff9cfe75a
#
_entry.id   2d9251db78057fb3d5420c9ff9cfe75a
#
_cell.length_a   1.000
_cell.length_b   1.000
_cell.length_c   1.000
_cell.angle_alpha   90.00
_cell.angle_beta   90.00
_cell.angle_gamma   90.00
#
_symmetry.space_group_name_H-M   'P 1'
#
loop_
_entity.id
_entity.type
_entity.pdbx_description
1 polymer ?
#
loop_
_entity_poly.entity_id
_entity_poly.type
_entity_poly.pdbx_seq_one_letter_code
_entity_poly.pdbx_strand_id
1 'polypeptide(L)'
;PILFCPILTWMVEELMGRGIERFFIVSDKRAHDMMRPYVPENADVVYVDGARHGEELLALLKDEKGSVLIVNGAVLPVGVFSGGAVYSADAKECCKVLKEHGAFAAFPKGAEISKGFLPVGDDEELRSAQDMCRRKIADRHFAAGVSIMDPNNTYIDPRVKIGSGTVILPGTILRGRTVIGKNCTIGPNAMIRDCTVGDETEVNASQLNESTVG
;
A
#
# COMPACT_ATOMS: atom_id res chain seq x y z
N PRO A 1 10.26 1.14 3.18
CA PRO A 1 9.48 0.90 1.96
C PRO A 1 9.41 -0.59 1.65
N ILE A 2 8.31 -1.00 1.05
CA ILE A 2 8.10 -2.36 0.58
C ILE A 2 7.99 -2.31 -0.94
N LEU A 3 8.86 -3.01 -1.65
CA LEU A 3 8.93 -3.01 -3.11
C LEU A 3 8.86 -1.59 -3.70
N PHE A 4 9.75 -0.73 -3.23
CA PHE A 4 9.93 0.66 -3.69
C PHE A 4 8.79 1.63 -3.30
N CYS A 5 7.73 1.15 -2.64
CA CYS A 5 6.62 1.95 -2.14
C CYS A 5 6.61 2.05 -0.62
N PRO A 6 6.22 3.17 -0.02
CA PRO A 6 5.91 3.22 1.41
C PRO A 6 4.80 2.24 1.78
N ILE A 7 4.88 1.70 3.00
CA ILE A 7 3.85 0.79 3.53
C ILE A 7 2.46 1.44 3.52
N LEU A 8 2.40 2.75 3.69
CA LEU A 8 1.16 3.52 3.67
C LEU A 8 0.40 3.37 2.34
N THR A 9 1.11 3.38 1.20
CA THR A 9 0.49 3.17 -0.12
C THR A 9 -0.21 1.82 -0.17
N TRP A 10 0.48 0.77 0.26
CA TRP A 10 -0.08 -0.57 0.35
C TRP A 10 -1.30 -0.65 1.27
N MET A 11 -1.21 0.02 2.44
CA MET A 11 -2.31 0.06 3.39
C MET A 11 -3.55 0.73 2.79
N VAL A 12 -3.38 1.90 2.20
CA VAL A 12 -4.50 2.67 1.64
C VAL A 12 -5.14 1.92 0.48
N GLU A 13 -4.37 1.43 -0.49
CA GLU A 13 -4.89 0.67 -1.64
C GLU A 13 -5.67 -0.59 -1.21
N GLU A 14 -5.11 -1.35 -0.27
CA GLU A 14 -5.76 -2.56 0.22
C GLU A 14 -7.04 -2.28 1.02
N LEU A 15 -7.03 -1.23 1.82
CA LEU A 15 -8.20 -0.84 2.60
C LEU A 15 -9.30 -0.27 1.71
N MET A 16 -8.94 0.49 0.67
CA MET A 16 -9.90 0.91 -0.38
C MET A 16 -10.53 -0.30 -1.08
N GLY A 17 -9.73 -1.31 -1.40
CA GLY A 17 -10.22 -2.58 -1.95
C GLY A 17 -11.18 -3.35 -1.02
N ARG A 18 -11.16 -3.07 0.28
CA ARG A 18 -12.08 -3.61 1.30
C ARG A 18 -13.28 -2.71 1.57
N GLY A 19 -13.43 -1.61 0.82
CA GLY A 19 -14.55 -0.68 0.93
C GLY A 19 -14.37 0.44 1.96
N ILE A 20 -13.13 0.70 2.40
CA ILE A 20 -12.82 1.89 3.21
C ILE A 20 -12.72 3.08 2.26
N GLU A 21 -13.57 4.08 2.45
CA GLU A 21 -13.65 5.23 1.54
C GLU A 21 -12.87 6.43 2.06
N ARG A 22 -12.78 6.61 3.37
CA ARG A 22 -12.19 7.79 4.00
C ARG A 22 -11.11 7.44 5.01
N PHE A 23 -10.02 8.19 4.98
CA PHE A 23 -8.82 7.96 5.79
C PHE A 23 -8.45 9.19 6.60
N PHE A 24 -8.16 8.99 7.88
CA PHE A 24 -7.59 10.01 8.76
C PHE A 24 -6.16 9.59 9.11
N ILE A 25 -5.18 10.32 8.58
CA ILE A 25 -3.76 10.03 8.83
C ILE A 25 -3.24 10.96 9.90
N VAL A 26 -2.96 10.40 11.09
CA VAL A 26 -2.46 11.13 12.25
C VAL A 26 -0.96 11.07 12.28
N SER A 27 -0.28 12.19 12.08
CA SER A 27 1.17 12.30 12.24
C SER A 27 1.59 13.78 12.31
N ASP A 28 2.88 14.05 12.42
CA ASP A 28 3.40 15.42 12.31
C ASP A 28 3.38 15.93 10.85
N LYS A 29 3.49 17.24 10.68
CA LYS A 29 3.43 17.89 9.37
C LYS A 29 4.52 17.40 8.41
N ARG A 30 5.72 17.13 8.91
CA ARG A 30 6.84 16.65 8.08
C ARG A 30 6.53 15.27 7.50
N ALA A 31 5.98 14.39 8.33
CA ALA A 31 5.54 13.07 7.87
C ALA A 31 4.40 13.17 6.86
N HIS A 32 3.43 14.08 7.05
CA HIS A 32 2.37 14.33 6.07
C HIS A 32 2.94 14.73 4.70
N ASP A 33 3.86 15.69 4.65
CA ASP A 33 4.48 16.16 3.41
C ASP A 33 5.27 15.05 2.71
N MET A 34 5.92 14.18 3.48
CA MET A 34 6.63 13.00 2.96
C MET A 34 5.68 11.92 2.42
N MET A 35 4.51 11.75 3.02
CA MET A 35 3.55 10.70 2.66
C MET A 35 2.66 11.05 1.46
N ARG A 36 2.31 12.34 1.30
CA ARG A 36 1.40 12.83 0.24
C ARG A 36 1.68 12.27 -1.16
N PRO A 37 2.92 12.24 -1.67
CA PRO A 37 3.21 11.75 -3.02
C PRO A 37 2.91 10.26 -3.24
N TYR A 38 2.71 9.53 -2.14
CA TYR A 38 2.55 8.08 -2.14
C TYR A 38 1.13 7.62 -1.80
N VAL A 39 0.23 8.55 -1.51
CA VAL A 39 -1.19 8.25 -1.33
C VAL A 39 -1.86 8.21 -2.69
N PRO A 40 -2.74 7.23 -2.98
CA PRO A 40 -3.50 7.19 -4.22
C PRO A 40 -4.32 8.45 -4.44
N GLU A 41 -4.34 8.98 -5.66
CA GLU A 41 -5.01 10.25 -6.01
C GLU A 41 -6.54 10.20 -5.77
N ASN A 42 -7.12 9.01 -5.84
CA ASN A 42 -8.55 8.77 -5.63
C ASN A 42 -8.93 8.44 -4.18
N ALA A 43 -7.98 8.49 -3.24
CA ALA A 43 -8.25 8.26 -1.82
C ALA A 43 -8.70 9.57 -1.14
N ASP A 44 -9.82 9.52 -0.40
CA ASP A 44 -10.24 10.64 0.46
C ASP A 44 -9.42 10.61 1.76
N VAL A 45 -8.38 11.43 1.81
CA VAL A 45 -7.43 11.46 2.94
C VAL A 45 -7.43 12.81 3.61
N VAL A 46 -7.71 12.81 4.90
CA VAL A 46 -7.58 13.95 5.81
C VAL A 46 -6.34 13.76 6.69
N TYR A 47 -5.44 14.74 6.66
CA TYR A 47 -4.26 14.75 7.51
C TYR A 47 -4.57 15.46 8.83
N VAL A 48 -4.30 14.79 9.94
CA VAL A 48 -4.59 15.25 11.30
C VAL A 48 -3.29 15.50 12.04
N ASP A 49 -3.16 16.67 12.67
CA ASP A 49 -1.96 17.01 13.46
C ASP A 49 -1.82 16.10 14.67
N GLY A 50 -0.71 15.37 14.75
CA GLY A 50 -0.41 14.44 15.82
C GLY A 50 -0.42 15.07 17.22
N ALA A 51 -0.07 16.35 17.33
CA ALA A 51 -0.06 17.07 18.60
C ALA A 51 -1.48 17.41 19.12
N ARG A 52 -2.46 17.52 18.22
CA ARG A 52 -3.86 17.89 18.53
C ARG A 52 -4.87 16.87 18.03
N HIS A 53 -4.42 15.67 17.71
CA HIS A 53 -5.22 14.63 17.05
C HIS A 53 -6.54 14.31 17.78
N GLY A 54 -6.58 14.36 19.11
CA GLY A 54 -7.79 14.06 19.88
C GLY A 54 -8.92 15.03 19.58
N GLU A 55 -8.65 16.33 19.57
CA GLU A 55 -9.65 17.38 19.27
C GLU A 55 -10.07 17.34 17.79
N GLU A 56 -9.11 17.21 16.88
CA GLU A 56 -9.37 17.19 15.44
C GLU A 56 -10.15 15.94 15.04
N LEU A 57 -9.74 14.74 15.50
CA LEU A 57 -10.46 13.51 15.25
C LEU A 57 -11.88 13.54 15.82
N LEU A 58 -12.05 14.09 17.04
CA LEU A 58 -13.37 14.24 17.62
C LEU A 58 -14.29 15.13 16.76
N ALA A 59 -13.75 16.22 16.21
CA ALA A 59 -14.51 17.11 15.32
C ALA A 59 -14.88 16.42 14.00
N LEU A 60 -14.00 15.58 13.47
CA LEU A 60 -14.21 14.84 12.23
C LEU A 60 -15.16 13.66 12.40
N LEU A 61 -15.05 12.92 13.50
CA LEU A 61 -15.82 11.69 13.73
C LEU A 61 -17.23 11.93 14.31
N LYS A 62 -17.53 13.11 14.85
CA LYS A 62 -18.82 13.39 15.50
C LYS A 62 -20.04 13.17 14.59
N ASP A 63 -19.88 13.42 13.29
CA ASP A 63 -20.94 13.32 12.28
C ASP A 63 -20.87 12.01 11.49
N GLU A 64 -19.83 11.18 11.73
CA GLU A 64 -19.66 9.89 11.06
C GLU A 64 -20.61 8.84 11.64
N LYS A 65 -21.12 7.99 10.75
CA LYS A 65 -22.02 6.88 11.11
C LYS A 65 -21.35 5.56 10.72
N GLY A 66 -21.46 4.56 11.60
CA GLY A 66 -20.91 3.24 11.34
C GLY A 66 -19.61 2.96 12.10
N SER A 67 -18.80 2.06 11.56
CA SER A 67 -17.58 1.59 12.21
C SER A 67 -16.36 2.36 11.71
N VAL A 68 -15.45 2.63 12.64
CA VAL A 68 -14.13 3.20 12.38
C VAL A 68 -13.09 2.10 12.55
N LEU A 69 -12.22 1.93 11.57
CA LEU A 69 -11.04 1.06 11.67
C LEU A 69 -9.87 1.90 12.19
N ILE A 70 -9.36 1.52 13.37
CA ILE A 70 -8.21 2.17 13.99
C ILE A 70 -6.98 1.31 13.76
N VAL A 71 -5.93 1.92 13.18
CA VAL A 71 -4.67 1.28 12.85
C VAL A 71 -3.55 1.95 13.62
N ASN A 72 -2.93 1.22 14.53
CA ASN A 72 -1.81 1.68 15.33
C ASN A 72 -0.50 1.13 14.75
N GLY A 73 0.31 2.03 14.17
CA GLY A 73 1.61 1.67 13.61
C GLY A 73 1.57 1.18 12.17
N ALA A 74 2.68 0.62 11.74
CA ALA A 74 2.84 0.10 10.38
C ALA A 74 2.32 -1.33 10.30
N VAL A 75 1.28 -1.54 9.49
CA VAL A 75 0.68 -2.87 9.24
C VAL A 75 0.40 -3.05 7.76
N LEU A 76 0.42 -4.30 7.30
CA LEU A 76 -0.04 -4.66 5.95
C LEU A 76 -1.34 -5.43 6.03
N PRO A 77 -2.39 -5.03 5.30
CA PRO A 77 -3.66 -5.75 5.25
C PRO A 77 -3.60 -6.95 4.30
N VAL A 78 -2.90 -8.03 4.70
CA VAL A 78 -2.57 -9.18 3.84
C VAL A 78 -3.29 -10.50 4.19
N GLY A 79 -4.30 -10.46 5.03
CA GLY A 79 -5.33 -11.52 5.02
C GLY A 79 -5.29 -12.61 6.08
N VAL A 80 -4.27 -12.83 6.91
CA VAL A 80 -4.23 -14.04 7.79
C VAL A 80 -3.95 -13.75 9.27
N PHE A 81 -3.28 -12.66 9.59
CA PHE A 81 -2.83 -12.39 10.96
C PHE A 81 -3.85 -11.61 11.79
N SER A 82 -3.90 -11.89 13.09
CA SER A 82 -4.65 -11.11 14.07
C SER A 82 -3.68 -10.56 15.10
N GLY A 83 -3.58 -9.24 15.18
CA GLY A 83 -2.78 -8.57 16.22
C GLY A 83 -3.54 -7.38 16.78
N GLY A 84 -3.25 -7.00 18.02
CA GLY A 84 -3.89 -5.88 18.70
C GLY A 84 -3.61 -4.48 18.12
N ALA A 85 -2.84 -4.41 17.03
CA ALA A 85 -2.52 -3.14 16.36
C ALA A 85 -3.68 -2.58 15.53
N VAL A 86 -4.66 -3.39 15.16
CA VAL A 86 -5.80 -2.99 14.34
C VAL A 86 -7.10 -3.46 14.97
N TYR A 87 -8.03 -2.53 15.17
CA TYR A 87 -9.36 -2.85 15.68
C TYR A 87 -10.43 -1.95 15.06
N SER A 88 -11.65 -2.44 15.05
CA SER A 88 -12.82 -1.67 14.60
C SER A 88 -13.73 -1.37 15.80
N ALA A 89 -14.35 -0.19 15.79
CA ALA A 89 -15.32 0.21 16.80
C ALA A 89 -16.35 1.17 16.20
N ASP A 90 -17.50 1.29 16.83
CA ASP A 90 -18.52 2.28 16.46
C ASP A 90 -17.99 3.71 16.63
N ALA A 91 -18.29 4.60 15.68
CA ALA A 91 -17.81 5.98 15.68
C ALA A 91 -18.20 6.76 16.95
N LYS A 92 -19.39 6.50 17.51
CA LYS A 92 -19.82 7.15 18.75
C LYS A 92 -19.01 6.70 19.96
N GLU A 93 -18.64 5.41 20.02
CA GLU A 93 -17.79 4.91 21.09
C GLU A 93 -16.33 5.44 20.94
N CYS A 94 -15.84 5.58 19.73
CA CYS A 94 -14.58 6.27 19.44
C CYS A 94 -14.59 7.72 19.94
N CYS A 95 -15.68 8.46 19.67
CA CYS A 95 -15.85 9.82 20.17
C CYS A 95 -15.88 9.92 21.71
N LYS A 96 -16.41 8.93 22.41
CA LYS A 96 -16.41 8.90 23.88
C LYS A 96 -14.97 8.79 24.41
N VAL A 97 -14.18 7.85 23.86
CA VAL A 97 -12.77 7.68 24.24
C VAL A 97 -11.96 8.94 23.97
N LEU A 98 -12.14 9.57 22.83
CA LEU A 98 -11.46 10.83 22.48
C LEU A 98 -11.83 11.98 23.43
N LYS A 99 -13.10 12.08 23.87
CA LYS A 99 -13.54 13.07 24.84
C LYS A 99 -12.96 12.86 26.22
N GLU A 100 -12.86 11.61 26.67
CA GLU A 100 -12.38 11.25 28.00
C GLU A 100 -10.85 11.33 28.11
N HIS A 101 -10.13 10.95 27.07
CA HIS A 101 -8.67 10.75 27.12
C HIS A 101 -7.88 11.67 26.17
N GLY A 102 -8.54 12.39 25.28
CA GLY A 102 -7.87 13.22 24.25
C GLY A 102 -7.13 12.42 23.18
N ALA A 103 -7.15 11.09 23.25
CA ALA A 103 -6.47 10.17 22.34
C ALA A 103 -7.13 8.78 22.40
N PHE A 104 -6.77 7.87 21.50
CA PHE A 104 -7.12 6.44 21.59
C PHE A 104 -6.20 5.72 22.61
N ALA A 105 -6.21 6.19 23.87
CA ALA A 105 -5.46 5.59 24.96
C ALA A 105 -6.08 4.31 25.53
N ALA A 106 -7.35 4.04 25.20
CA ALA A 106 -8.09 2.86 25.59
C ALA A 106 -8.93 2.33 24.42
N PHE A 107 -9.25 1.05 24.44
CA PHE A 107 -10.17 0.46 23.46
C PHE A 107 -11.58 1.00 23.67
N PRO A 108 -12.26 1.49 22.62
CA PRO A 108 -13.68 1.85 22.70
C PRO A 108 -14.53 0.65 23.11
N LYS A 109 -15.65 0.91 23.76
CA LYS A 109 -16.59 -0.15 24.17
C LYS A 109 -17.09 -0.91 22.94
N GLY A 110 -17.01 -2.25 22.99
CA GLY A 110 -17.41 -3.10 21.86
C GLY A 110 -16.41 -3.14 20.72
N ALA A 111 -15.17 -2.65 20.92
CA ALA A 111 -14.14 -2.77 19.91
C ALA A 111 -13.80 -4.24 19.62
N GLU A 112 -13.68 -4.56 18.34
CA GLU A 112 -13.29 -5.89 17.86
C GLU A 112 -11.92 -5.83 17.19
N ILE A 113 -11.03 -6.76 17.57
CA ILE A 113 -9.71 -6.89 16.93
C ILE A 113 -9.90 -7.36 15.50
N SER A 114 -9.43 -6.56 14.56
CA SER A 114 -9.51 -6.86 13.14
C SER A 114 -8.46 -7.89 12.74
N LYS A 115 -8.89 -8.89 11.98
CA LYS A 115 -8.00 -9.94 11.43
C LYS A 115 -7.49 -9.54 10.05
N GLY A 116 -6.42 -10.17 9.63
CA GLY A 116 -5.89 -9.99 8.29
C GLY A 116 -4.88 -8.86 8.13
N PHE A 117 -4.18 -8.53 9.21
CA PHE A 117 -3.14 -7.49 9.23
C PHE A 117 -1.82 -8.07 9.74
N LEU A 118 -0.75 -7.87 8.98
CA LEU A 118 0.62 -8.22 9.36
C LEU A 118 1.31 -6.97 9.92
N PRO A 119 1.76 -6.98 11.20
CA PRO A 119 2.58 -5.90 11.73
C PRO A 119 3.92 -5.81 10.96
N VAL A 120 4.49 -4.63 10.87
CA VAL A 120 5.81 -4.37 10.25
C VAL A 120 6.59 -3.46 11.19
N GLY A 121 7.05 -4.02 12.32
CA GLY A 121 7.78 -3.32 13.37
C GLY A 121 9.25 -3.70 13.47
N ASP A 122 9.64 -4.85 12.92
CA ASP A 122 11.02 -5.33 12.92
C ASP A 122 11.48 -5.85 11.54
N ASP A 123 12.75 -6.28 11.45
CA ASP A 123 13.37 -6.73 10.20
C ASP A 123 12.81 -8.07 9.70
N GLU A 124 12.33 -8.94 10.58
CA GLU A 124 11.74 -10.23 10.21
C GLU A 124 10.33 -10.03 9.64
N GLU A 125 9.54 -9.21 10.29
CA GLU A 125 8.22 -8.80 9.83
C GLU A 125 8.31 -8.05 8.50
N LEU A 126 9.31 -7.16 8.36
CA LEU A 126 9.55 -6.45 7.09
C LEU A 126 9.90 -7.41 5.94
N ARG A 127 10.74 -8.42 6.18
CA ARG A 127 11.07 -9.44 5.16
C ARG A 127 9.84 -10.24 4.76
N SER A 128 9.08 -10.69 5.74
CA SER A 128 7.82 -11.40 5.52
C SER A 128 6.84 -10.56 4.69
N ALA A 129 6.70 -9.29 5.04
CA ALA A 129 5.87 -8.33 4.32
C ALA A 129 6.33 -8.14 2.87
N GLN A 130 7.64 -8.03 2.61
CA GLN A 130 8.19 -7.90 1.26
C GLN A 130 7.88 -9.13 0.41
N ASP A 131 8.05 -10.34 0.95
CA ASP A 131 7.76 -11.59 0.24
C ASP A 131 6.28 -11.74 -0.08
N MET A 132 5.40 -11.40 0.85
CA MET A 132 3.96 -11.43 0.63
C MET A 132 3.53 -10.43 -0.45
N CYS A 133 4.03 -9.20 -0.39
CA CYS A 133 3.72 -8.18 -1.39
C CYS A 133 4.26 -8.56 -2.77
N ARG A 134 5.46 -9.13 -2.85
CA ARG A 134 6.02 -9.61 -4.12
C ARG A 134 5.15 -10.68 -4.76
N ARG A 135 4.71 -11.68 -4.00
CA ARG A 135 3.80 -12.72 -4.48
C ARG A 135 2.48 -12.12 -4.95
N LYS A 136 1.89 -11.23 -4.17
CA LYS A 136 0.62 -10.59 -4.53
C LYS A 136 0.71 -9.77 -5.82
N ILE A 137 1.81 -9.06 -6.06
CA ILE A 137 2.04 -8.36 -7.33
C ILE A 137 2.16 -9.36 -8.47
N ALA A 138 2.95 -10.42 -8.30
CA ALA A 138 3.11 -11.46 -9.32
C ALA A 138 1.77 -12.09 -9.68
N ASP A 139 0.96 -12.48 -8.68
CA ASP A 139 -0.37 -13.07 -8.87
C ASP A 139 -1.31 -12.12 -9.64
N ARG A 140 -1.29 -10.81 -9.32
CA ARG A 140 -2.06 -9.81 -10.05
C ARG A 140 -1.68 -9.75 -11.53
N HIS A 141 -0.38 -9.80 -11.84
CA HIS A 141 0.09 -9.78 -13.22
C HIS A 141 -0.18 -11.11 -13.94
N PHE A 142 -0.06 -12.25 -13.27
CA PHE A 142 -0.47 -13.55 -13.82
C PHE A 142 -1.96 -13.54 -14.19
N ALA A 143 -2.82 -13.03 -13.32
CA ALA A 143 -4.26 -12.89 -13.58
C ALA A 143 -4.56 -11.96 -14.77
N ALA A 144 -3.67 -10.99 -15.05
CA ALA A 144 -3.75 -10.09 -16.20
C ALA A 144 -3.14 -10.66 -17.49
N GLY A 145 -2.68 -11.92 -17.50
CA GLY A 145 -2.10 -12.59 -18.67
C GLY A 145 -0.63 -12.26 -18.92
N VAL A 146 0.11 -11.83 -17.90
CA VAL A 146 1.57 -11.62 -17.96
C VAL A 146 2.27 -12.90 -17.49
N SER A 147 3.36 -13.29 -18.13
CA SER A 147 4.21 -14.40 -17.69
C SER A 147 5.42 -13.87 -16.94
N ILE A 148 5.68 -14.34 -15.72
CA ILE A 148 6.89 -14.02 -14.95
C ILE A 148 7.64 -15.31 -14.73
N MET A 149 8.81 -15.46 -15.37
CA MET A 149 9.56 -16.73 -15.40
C MET A 149 10.12 -17.10 -14.03
N ASP A 150 10.61 -16.13 -13.27
CA ASP A 150 11.11 -16.31 -11.90
C ASP A 150 10.57 -15.22 -10.96
N PRO A 151 9.38 -15.43 -10.35
CA PRO A 151 8.80 -14.46 -9.43
C PRO A 151 9.65 -14.19 -8.20
N ASN A 152 10.56 -15.11 -7.83
CA ASN A 152 11.41 -14.94 -6.67
C ASN A 152 12.62 -13.99 -6.95
N ASN A 153 13.00 -13.86 -8.21
CA ASN A 153 14.08 -13.00 -8.67
C ASN A 153 13.55 -11.88 -9.60
N THR A 154 12.34 -11.44 -9.37
CA THR A 154 11.71 -10.33 -10.11
C THR A 154 11.10 -9.36 -9.12
N TYR A 155 11.39 -8.06 -9.28
CA TYR A 155 10.92 -7.02 -8.38
C TYR A 155 10.10 -5.99 -9.15
N ILE A 156 8.80 -5.92 -8.84
CA ILE A 156 7.86 -5.04 -9.53
C ILE A 156 7.23 -4.09 -8.50
N ASP A 157 7.32 -2.78 -8.76
CA ASP A 157 6.62 -1.75 -7.98
C ASP A 157 5.09 -1.92 -8.17
N PRO A 158 4.28 -1.78 -7.13
CA PRO A 158 2.83 -1.95 -7.24
C PRO A 158 2.15 -1.02 -8.27
N ARG A 159 2.76 0.11 -8.61
CA ARG A 159 2.26 1.08 -9.58
C ARG A 159 2.55 0.73 -11.04
N VAL A 160 3.42 -0.25 -11.28
CA VAL A 160 3.77 -0.71 -12.63
C VAL A 160 2.56 -1.36 -13.30
N LYS A 161 2.36 -1.03 -14.57
CA LYS A 161 1.34 -1.65 -15.44
C LYS A 161 2.03 -2.45 -16.52
N ILE A 162 1.54 -3.66 -16.77
CA ILE A 162 2.10 -4.56 -17.80
C ILE A 162 0.96 -5.12 -18.63
N GLY A 163 1.07 -5.00 -19.95
CA GLY A 163 0.12 -5.52 -20.90
C GLY A 163 0.16 -7.05 -21.01
N SER A 164 -0.98 -7.64 -21.37
CA SER A 164 -1.14 -9.09 -21.53
C SER A 164 -0.21 -9.66 -22.61
N GLY A 165 0.17 -10.92 -22.45
CA GLY A 165 1.09 -11.61 -23.36
C GLY A 165 2.57 -11.27 -23.15
N THR A 166 2.88 -10.30 -22.29
CA THR A 166 4.26 -9.91 -21.95
C THR A 166 4.92 -10.94 -21.07
N VAL A 167 6.20 -11.21 -21.36
CA VAL A 167 7.06 -12.15 -20.61
C VAL A 167 8.13 -11.35 -19.85
N ILE A 168 8.21 -11.56 -18.53
CA ILE A 168 9.24 -10.98 -17.67
C ILE A 168 10.26 -12.05 -17.32
N LEU A 169 11.51 -11.81 -17.70
CA LEU A 169 12.62 -12.71 -17.49
C LEU A 169 13.33 -12.45 -16.13
N PRO A 170 14.09 -13.44 -15.61
CA PRO A 170 14.72 -13.34 -14.28
C PRO A 170 15.63 -12.13 -14.10
N GLY A 171 15.76 -11.65 -12.87
CA GLY A 171 16.59 -10.50 -12.52
C GLY A 171 16.05 -9.14 -12.92
N THR A 172 14.80 -9.10 -13.43
CA THR A 172 14.17 -7.85 -13.88
C THR A 172 13.64 -7.05 -12.70
N ILE A 173 13.89 -5.73 -12.73
CA ILE A 173 13.42 -4.76 -11.74
C ILE A 173 12.61 -3.67 -12.44
N LEU A 174 11.31 -3.61 -12.14
CA LEU A 174 10.40 -2.59 -12.68
C LEU A 174 9.96 -1.64 -11.56
N ARG A 175 10.17 -0.34 -11.74
CA ARG A 175 9.96 0.67 -10.69
C ARG A 175 9.12 1.85 -11.15
N GLY A 176 8.57 2.55 -10.15
CA GLY A 176 7.85 3.80 -10.36
C GLY A 176 6.55 3.62 -11.15
N ARG A 177 6.21 4.59 -11.98
CA ARG A 177 5.01 4.56 -12.83
C ARG A 177 5.29 3.97 -14.23
N THR A 178 6.14 2.93 -14.30
CA THR A 178 6.48 2.27 -15.55
C THR A 178 5.26 1.58 -16.17
N VAL A 179 5.10 1.76 -17.47
CA VAL A 179 4.06 1.11 -18.28
C VAL A 179 4.74 0.27 -19.36
N ILE A 180 4.47 -1.03 -19.36
CA ILE A 180 4.93 -1.97 -20.38
C ILE A 180 3.73 -2.35 -21.26
N GLY A 181 3.91 -2.33 -22.57
CA GLY A 181 2.91 -2.72 -23.54
C GLY A 181 2.61 -4.21 -23.56
N LYS A 182 1.87 -4.66 -24.55
CA LYS A 182 1.48 -6.06 -24.76
C LYS A 182 2.55 -6.82 -25.54
N ASN A 183 2.61 -8.14 -25.34
CA ASN A 183 3.47 -9.06 -26.10
C ASN A 183 4.97 -8.66 -26.07
N CYS A 184 5.42 -7.99 -25.00
CA CYS A 184 6.81 -7.62 -24.83
C CYS A 184 7.64 -8.76 -24.22
N THR A 185 8.96 -8.69 -24.39
CA THR A 185 9.92 -9.53 -23.66
C THR A 185 10.85 -8.61 -22.86
N ILE A 186 10.78 -8.67 -21.53
CA ILE A 186 11.52 -7.78 -20.64
C ILE A 186 12.51 -8.56 -19.78
N GLY A 187 13.77 -8.21 -19.90
CA GLY A 187 14.87 -8.90 -19.21
C GLY A 187 15.62 -9.87 -20.14
N PRO A 188 16.53 -10.73 -19.62
CA PRO A 188 16.88 -10.81 -18.20
C PRO A 188 17.68 -9.59 -17.70
N ASN A 189 17.72 -9.39 -16.39
CA ASN A 189 18.53 -8.34 -15.75
C ASN A 189 18.24 -6.91 -16.26
N ALA A 190 17.03 -6.63 -16.67
CA ALA A 190 16.61 -5.28 -17.04
C ALA A 190 16.20 -4.49 -15.81
N MET A 191 16.59 -3.21 -15.74
CA MET A 191 16.10 -2.26 -14.72
C MET A 191 15.39 -1.08 -15.42
N ILE A 192 14.09 -0.96 -15.21
CA ILE A 192 13.25 0.03 -15.87
C ILE A 192 12.52 0.86 -14.82
N ARG A 193 12.68 2.20 -14.88
CA ARG A 193 12.05 3.11 -13.93
C ARG A 193 11.38 4.28 -14.66
N ASP A 194 10.11 4.52 -14.33
CA ASP A 194 9.32 5.66 -14.85
C ASP A 194 9.37 5.77 -16.39
N CYS A 195 9.25 4.62 -17.07
CA CYS A 195 9.32 4.52 -18.52
C CYS A 195 8.00 4.06 -19.13
N THR A 196 7.82 4.36 -20.40
CA THR A 196 6.79 3.76 -21.24
C THR A 196 7.46 2.88 -22.30
N VAL A 197 7.11 1.60 -22.34
CA VAL A 197 7.57 0.63 -23.36
C VAL A 197 6.38 0.25 -24.23
N GLY A 198 6.50 0.42 -25.54
CA GLY A 198 5.46 0.11 -26.50
C GLY A 198 5.18 -1.40 -26.62
N ASP A 199 4.14 -1.75 -27.35
CA ASP A 199 3.77 -3.15 -27.60
C ASP A 199 4.87 -3.85 -28.42
N GLU A 200 4.97 -5.18 -28.26
CA GLU A 200 5.87 -6.05 -29.05
C GLU A 200 7.37 -5.68 -28.94
N THR A 201 7.75 -4.99 -27.87
CA THR A 201 9.12 -4.50 -27.65
C THR A 201 9.93 -5.51 -26.84
N GLU A 202 11.21 -5.68 -27.23
CA GLU A 202 12.19 -6.47 -26.47
C GLU A 202 13.19 -5.52 -25.77
N VAL A 203 13.34 -5.69 -24.45
CA VAL A 203 14.30 -4.96 -23.63
C VAL A 203 15.17 -5.97 -22.90
N ASN A 204 16.42 -6.09 -23.29
CA ASN A 204 17.36 -7.10 -22.78
C ASN A 204 18.50 -6.44 -22.02
N ALA A 205 18.81 -6.90 -20.81
CA ALA A 205 19.95 -6.51 -19.96
C ALA A 205 20.24 -4.99 -19.95
N SER A 206 19.19 -4.17 -19.94
CA SER A 206 19.28 -2.73 -20.14
C SER A 206 18.82 -1.97 -18.89
N GLN A 207 19.36 -0.75 -18.72
CA GLN A 207 18.87 0.18 -17.72
C GLN A 207 18.18 1.37 -18.40
N LEU A 208 16.89 1.52 -18.14
CA LEU A 208 16.06 2.60 -18.68
C LEU A 208 15.52 3.45 -17.55
N ASN A 209 15.62 4.77 -17.70
CA ASN A 209 15.07 5.74 -16.75
C ASN A 209 14.35 6.85 -17.51
N GLU A 210 13.13 7.17 -17.08
CA GLU A 210 12.35 8.31 -17.55
C GLU A 210 12.32 8.44 -19.08
N SER A 211 12.11 7.31 -19.77
CA SER A 211 12.25 7.21 -21.22
C SER A 211 11.03 6.53 -21.86
N THR A 212 10.87 6.74 -23.16
CA THR A 212 9.90 6.02 -23.99
C THR A 212 10.65 5.19 -25.03
N VAL A 213 10.26 3.90 -25.16
CA VAL A 213 10.87 2.92 -26.08
C VAL A 213 9.77 2.18 -26.83
N GLY A 214 9.95 1.95 -28.13
CA GLY A 214 9.00 1.23 -28.99
C GLY A 214 8.36 2.10 -30.04
#